data_105a65e8ab876f43732bdd211ba5174c
#
_entry.id   105a65e8ab876f43732bdd211ba5174c
#
_cell.length_a   1.000
_cell.length_b   1.000
_cell.length_c   1.000
_cell.angle_alpha   90.00
_cell.angle_beta   90.00
_cell.angle_gamma   90.00
#
_symmetry.space_group_name_H-M   'P 1'
#
loop_
_entity.id
_entity.type
_entity.pdbx_description
1 polymer ?
#
loop_
_entity_poly.entity_id
_entity_poly.type
_entity_poly.pdbx_seq_one_letter_code
_entity_poly.pdbx_strand_id
1 'polypeptide(L)'
;MKALSGVDATFLHLETEQTPMHIASLSLFDLPPGYRRDFHAAVKRELGRRLHLVPVLHRKLAQMPLQFANPVWVEDDAVDLDYHVRRVTLPPPGSFEQLEDCAALLHAEPLDRRRPLWRLFVIDGLASGQVGYYIKGHHAALDGQAGVMLAKTLFDLSPRPAGVRRPKATGAGAAEHPGVFELAAAALRHDAGQYVKLVRQLPDVVSTLTGMFGPSAHAGRRPPGRNYTFGPHTLLNGQITAERGFAALSLPLQALKALALAHGVTLNDVVLVLCGGALRRYLAQHGGIPRQPLTAAMPISLREAGDTEYTIRATMPVVSLHTHIADPLRRLRAIHETAGAVKTMVHRAKGVVPLDFPSIGLPWVLHGLAEFYGRAHIGELMPPLANVVISNIHGPDVPLFAAGARMSTYWPMSIVDHGLGLNITVMSYAGAMGFGFTTARAAVPDAHELTSALAAALDELAAKTKRARPSTGRRPDPPAGVDRRQGGHDEACAYLDRQVSSTTKRRQIA
;
A
#
# COMPACT_ATOMS: atom_id res chain seq x y z
N MET A 1 5.58 28.46 -2.59
CA MET A 1 5.75 27.37 -3.61
C MET A 1 6.70 26.31 -3.08
N LYS A 2 6.38 25.02 -3.25
CA LYS A 2 7.26 23.88 -2.96
C LYS A 2 7.46 23.09 -4.24
N ALA A 3 8.71 22.85 -4.65
CA ALA A 3 9.01 22.01 -5.80
C ALA A 3 8.53 20.57 -5.54
N LEU A 4 8.07 19.89 -6.57
CA LEU A 4 7.78 18.46 -6.53
C LEU A 4 9.11 17.71 -6.65
N SER A 5 9.31 16.65 -5.82
CA SER A 5 10.50 15.81 -5.94
C SER A 5 10.49 15.05 -7.26
N GLY A 6 11.66 14.64 -7.75
CA GLY A 6 11.74 13.86 -8.98
C GLY A 6 10.95 12.56 -8.90
N VAL A 7 11.04 11.85 -7.77
CA VAL A 7 10.28 10.59 -7.55
C VAL A 7 8.78 10.84 -7.52
N ASP A 8 8.30 11.87 -6.80
CA ASP A 8 6.87 12.21 -6.75
C ASP A 8 6.35 12.58 -8.16
N ALA A 9 7.13 13.36 -8.92
CA ALA A 9 6.79 13.76 -10.28
C ALA A 9 6.72 12.58 -11.26
N THR A 10 7.53 11.54 -11.06
CA THR A 10 7.51 10.34 -11.90
C THR A 10 6.11 9.73 -11.95
N PHE A 11 5.38 9.67 -10.82
CA PHE A 11 4.00 9.17 -10.80
C PHE A 11 3.04 10.03 -11.64
N LEU A 12 3.26 11.35 -11.71
CA LEU A 12 2.45 12.22 -12.57
C LEU A 12 2.73 12.00 -14.06
N HIS A 13 3.99 11.71 -14.42
CA HIS A 13 4.41 11.56 -15.81
C HIS A 13 4.15 10.16 -16.36
N LEU A 14 4.14 9.14 -15.50
CA LEU A 14 3.79 7.77 -15.87
C LEU A 14 2.28 7.51 -15.88
N GLU A 15 1.46 8.40 -15.28
CA GLU A 15 0.01 8.23 -15.24
C GLU A 15 -0.59 8.38 -16.66
N THR A 16 -1.39 7.39 -17.04
CA THR A 16 -2.23 7.37 -18.24
C THR A 16 -3.69 7.12 -17.86
N GLU A 17 -4.61 7.23 -18.80
CA GLU A 17 -6.02 6.85 -18.57
C GLU A 17 -6.18 5.38 -18.16
N GLN A 18 -5.28 4.52 -18.64
CA GLN A 18 -5.27 3.09 -18.34
C GLN A 18 -4.57 2.78 -17.02
N THR A 19 -3.68 3.64 -16.55
CA THR A 19 -2.86 3.44 -15.34
C THR A 19 -2.94 4.66 -14.42
N PRO A 20 -4.12 4.94 -13.79
CA PRO A 20 -4.22 5.99 -12.78
C PRO A 20 -3.29 5.70 -11.61
N MET A 21 -2.49 6.70 -11.22
CA MET A 21 -1.47 6.57 -10.17
C MET A 21 -2.04 6.96 -8.80
N HIS A 22 -3.10 6.27 -8.38
CA HIS A 22 -3.81 6.53 -7.14
C HIS A 22 -3.48 5.52 -6.04
N ILE A 23 -3.43 5.99 -4.81
CA ILE A 23 -3.60 5.17 -3.62
C ILE A 23 -4.92 5.52 -2.95
N ALA A 24 -5.53 4.55 -2.30
CA ALA A 24 -6.81 4.74 -1.64
C ALA A 24 -6.96 3.84 -0.40
N SER A 25 -8.01 4.08 0.34
CA SER A 25 -8.51 3.16 1.34
C SER A 25 -10.04 3.09 1.29
N LEU A 26 -10.55 1.88 1.47
CA LEU A 26 -11.95 1.61 1.74
C LEU A 26 -12.08 1.24 3.21
N SER A 27 -12.99 1.91 3.92
CA SER A 27 -13.28 1.65 5.34
C SER A 27 -14.77 1.54 5.55
N LEU A 28 -15.18 0.75 6.54
CA LEU A 28 -16.56 0.70 7.02
C LEU A 28 -16.68 1.42 8.34
N PHE A 29 -17.79 2.14 8.50
CA PHE A 29 -18.10 2.85 9.73
C PHE A 29 -19.39 2.32 10.34
N ASP A 30 -19.32 1.98 11.63
CA ASP A 30 -20.48 1.62 12.45
C ASP A 30 -21.11 2.90 13.00
N LEU A 31 -22.34 3.19 12.55
CA LEU A 31 -23.10 4.31 13.08
C LEU A 31 -23.58 3.96 14.51
N PRO A 32 -23.41 4.85 15.50
CA PRO A 32 -23.89 4.57 16.86
C PRO A 32 -25.41 4.46 16.90
N PRO A 33 -25.96 3.68 17.86
CA PRO A 33 -27.41 3.55 18.02
C PRO A 33 -28.10 4.91 18.09
N GLY A 34 -29.20 5.09 17.34
CA GLY A 34 -29.93 6.36 17.29
C GLY A 34 -29.25 7.48 16.52
N TYR A 35 -28.26 7.19 15.70
CA TYR A 35 -27.62 8.19 14.83
C TYR A 35 -28.64 8.78 13.84
N ARG A 36 -28.99 10.06 14.03
CA ARG A 36 -30.00 10.77 13.19
C ARG A 36 -29.41 11.82 12.28
N ARG A 37 -28.09 12.00 12.33
CA ARG A 37 -27.41 13.02 11.51
C ARG A 37 -27.12 12.44 10.13
N ASP A 38 -27.10 13.31 9.14
CA ASP A 38 -26.54 12.97 7.84
C ASP A 38 -25.02 12.77 7.98
N PHE A 39 -24.55 11.53 7.83
CA PHE A 39 -23.14 11.18 8.03
C PHE A 39 -22.26 11.86 6.99
N HIS A 40 -22.67 11.92 5.71
CA HIS A 40 -21.94 12.63 4.66
C HIS A 40 -21.76 14.12 5.00
N ALA A 41 -22.85 14.81 5.36
CA ALA A 41 -22.76 16.21 5.73
C ALA A 41 -21.92 16.45 6.99
N ALA A 42 -21.93 15.52 7.94
CA ALA A 42 -21.11 15.59 9.15
C ALA A 42 -19.62 15.40 8.82
N VAL A 43 -19.25 14.39 8.01
CA VAL A 43 -17.89 14.15 7.53
C VAL A 43 -17.36 15.37 6.76
N LYS A 44 -18.14 15.88 5.80
CA LYS A 44 -17.77 17.07 5.01
C LYS A 44 -17.46 18.28 5.90
N ARG A 45 -18.30 18.53 6.92
CA ARG A 45 -18.10 19.62 7.87
C ARG A 45 -16.85 19.44 8.74
N GLU A 46 -16.58 18.22 9.22
CA GLU A 46 -15.40 17.93 10.02
C GLU A 46 -14.12 18.04 9.19
N LEU A 47 -14.15 17.52 7.98
CA LEU A 47 -13.04 17.64 7.04
C LEU A 47 -12.72 19.11 6.73
N GLY A 48 -13.75 19.94 6.47
CA GLY A 48 -13.59 21.37 6.24
C GLY A 48 -12.92 22.11 7.40
N ARG A 49 -13.12 21.64 8.64
CA ARG A 49 -12.43 22.20 9.81
C ARG A 49 -10.96 21.79 9.90
N ARG A 50 -10.56 20.71 9.24
CA ARG A 50 -9.21 20.09 9.33
C ARG A 50 -8.36 20.28 8.08
N LEU A 51 -8.90 20.84 7.00
CA LEU A 51 -8.17 21.05 5.73
C LEU A 51 -6.82 21.72 5.95
N HIS A 52 -6.76 22.76 6.76
CA HIS A 52 -5.55 23.52 7.04
C HIS A 52 -4.45 22.74 7.78
N LEU A 53 -4.79 21.61 8.41
CA LEU A 53 -3.84 20.77 9.13
C LEU A 53 -3.01 19.87 8.21
N VAL A 54 -3.48 19.66 6.98
CA VAL A 54 -2.88 18.70 6.06
C VAL A 54 -2.63 19.36 4.70
N PRO A 55 -1.37 19.66 4.37
CA PRO A 55 -1.03 20.33 3.12
C PRO A 55 -1.59 19.68 1.86
N VAL A 56 -1.62 18.34 1.80
CA VAL A 56 -2.13 17.59 0.66
C VAL A 56 -3.60 17.92 0.34
N LEU A 57 -4.40 18.30 1.36
CA LEU A 57 -5.83 18.58 1.17
C LEU A 57 -6.12 19.95 0.58
N HIS A 58 -5.16 20.87 0.65
CA HIS A 58 -5.36 22.26 0.19
C HIS A 58 -4.23 22.73 -0.75
N ARG A 59 -3.42 21.82 -1.31
CA ARG A 59 -2.43 22.14 -2.34
C ARG A 59 -2.82 21.55 -3.67
N LYS A 60 -2.61 22.33 -4.73
CA LYS A 60 -2.77 21.91 -6.13
C LYS A 60 -1.49 22.09 -6.91
N LEU A 61 -1.45 21.51 -8.10
CA LEU A 61 -0.30 21.64 -8.99
C LEU A 61 -0.41 22.92 -9.84
N ALA A 62 0.63 23.73 -9.83
CA ALA A 62 0.87 24.73 -10.86
C ALA A 62 1.75 24.09 -11.94
N GLN A 63 1.18 23.94 -13.15
CA GLN A 63 1.87 23.32 -14.27
C GLN A 63 2.93 24.25 -14.83
N MET A 64 4.08 23.68 -15.19
CA MET A 64 5.12 24.43 -15.90
C MET A 64 4.66 24.70 -17.35
N PRO A 65 4.95 25.89 -17.90
CA PRO A 65 4.69 26.18 -19.30
C PRO A 65 5.31 25.11 -20.18
N LEU A 66 4.58 24.65 -21.23
CA LEU A 66 5.00 23.58 -22.14
C LEU A 66 5.43 22.27 -21.43
N GLN A 67 5.16 22.13 -20.14
CA GLN A 67 5.58 20.97 -19.34
C GLN A 67 7.09 20.68 -19.40
N PHE A 68 7.91 21.74 -19.52
CA PHE A 68 9.36 21.56 -19.70
C PHE A 68 10.08 21.08 -18.39
N ALA A 69 9.44 21.24 -17.25
CA ALA A 69 9.93 20.78 -15.95
C ALA A 69 8.78 20.28 -15.07
N ASN A 70 9.12 19.69 -13.91
CA ASN A 70 8.14 19.23 -12.95
C ASN A 70 7.26 20.36 -12.44
N PRO A 71 5.95 20.13 -12.19
CA PRO A 71 5.07 21.13 -11.60
C PRO A 71 5.50 21.47 -10.16
N VAL A 72 4.95 22.55 -9.63
CA VAL A 72 5.17 22.99 -8.25
C VAL A 72 3.87 22.95 -7.46
N TRP A 73 3.97 22.69 -6.16
CA TRP A 73 2.82 22.79 -5.25
C TRP A 73 2.54 24.26 -4.91
N VAL A 74 1.28 24.65 -5.08
CA VAL A 74 0.74 25.96 -4.67
C VAL A 74 -0.47 25.73 -3.75
N GLU A 75 -0.71 26.69 -2.86
CA GLU A 75 -1.89 26.64 -1.99
C GLU A 75 -3.17 26.88 -2.81
N ASP A 76 -4.26 26.20 -2.46
CA ASP A 76 -5.59 26.40 -2.99
C ASP A 76 -6.48 26.95 -1.86
N ASP A 77 -6.69 28.27 -1.87
CA ASP A 77 -7.43 28.98 -0.81
C ASP A 77 -8.95 28.70 -0.84
N ALA A 78 -9.46 28.10 -1.93
CA ALA A 78 -10.87 27.88 -2.18
C ALA A 78 -11.19 26.41 -2.52
N VAL A 79 -10.75 25.47 -1.68
CA VAL A 79 -11.02 24.04 -1.89
C VAL A 79 -12.53 23.79 -1.92
N ASP A 80 -13.03 23.32 -3.05
CA ASP A 80 -14.43 22.98 -3.27
C ASP A 80 -14.76 21.62 -2.61
N LEU A 81 -15.27 21.66 -1.38
CA LEU A 81 -15.66 20.44 -0.66
C LEU A 81 -16.86 19.71 -1.29
N ASP A 82 -17.68 20.35 -2.12
CA ASP A 82 -18.76 19.69 -2.85
C ASP A 82 -18.23 18.83 -4.00
N TYR A 83 -17.11 19.22 -4.57
CA TYR A 83 -16.38 18.41 -5.53
C TYR A 83 -15.63 17.26 -4.84
N HIS A 84 -14.93 17.56 -3.75
CA HIS A 84 -14.01 16.63 -3.11
C HIS A 84 -14.70 15.57 -2.25
N VAL A 85 -15.83 15.88 -1.62
CA VAL A 85 -16.58 14.98 -0.72
C VAL A 85 -17.93 14.66 -1.33
N ARG A 86 -18.06 13.48 -1.89
CA ARG A 86 -19.26 13.05 -2.62
C ARG A 86 -20.01 11.96 -1.86
N ARG A 87 -21.29 11.86 -2.14
CA ARG A 87 -22.14 10.75 -1.72
C ARG A 87 -22.39 9.81 -2.88
N VAL A 88 -22.35 8.51 -2.60
CA VAL A 88 -22.78 7.45 -3.50
C VAL A 88 -23.75 6.57 -2.73
N THR A 89 -24.81 6.08 -3.38
CA THR A 89 -25.74 5.12 -2.76
C THR A 89 -25.72 3.83 -3.57
N LEU A 90 -25.46 2.72 -2.89
CA LEU A 90 -25.48 1.42 -3.52
C LEU A 90 -26.92 1.03 -3.89
N PRO A 91 -27.12 0.37 -5.02
CA PRO A 91 -28.42 -0.21 -5.35
C PRO A 91 -28.73 -1.40 -4.42
N PRO A 92 -30.02 -1.69 -4.17
CA PRO A 92 -30.39 -2.92 -3.47
C PRO A 92 -29.80 -4.16 -4.15
N PRO A 93 -29.34 -5.18 -3.39
CA PRO A 93 -29.45 -5.36 -1.94
C PRO A 93 -28.39 -4.63 -1.11
N GLY A 94 -27.42 -3.92 -1.68
CA GLY A 94 -26.34 -3.25 -0.95
C GLY A 94 -25.33 -4.24 -0.38
N SER A 95 -24.96 -5.24 -1.17
CA SER A 95 -24.00 -6.29 -0.75
C SER A 95 -22.60 -5.73 -0.56
N PHE A 96 -21.76 -6.50 0.14
CA PHE A 96 -20.35 -6.16 0.29
C PHE A 96 -19.62 -6.16 -1.06
N GLU A 97 -19.94 -7.08 -1.93
CA GLU A 97 -19.43 -7.17 -3.30
C GLU A 97 -19.77 -5.92 -4.12
N GLN A 98 -21.02 -5.40 -4.01
CA GLN A 98 -21.38 -4.14 -4.64
C GLN A 98 -20.58 -2.94 -4.11
N LEU A 99 -20.20 -2.96 -2.82
CA LEU A 99 -19.31 -1.95 -2.26
C LEU A 99 -17.90 -2.04 -2.85
N GLU A 100 -17.37 -3.25 -3.00
CA GLU A 100 -16.05 -3.49 -3.58
C GLU A 100 -16.01 -3.10 -5.06
N ASP A 101 -17.04 -3.45 -5.83
CA ASP A 101 -17.19 -3.00 -7.23
C ASP A 101 -17.30 -1.48 -7.34
N CYS A 102 -18.08 -0.85 -6.45
CA CYS A 102 -18.16 0.62 -6.39
C CYS A 102 -16.79 1.25 -6.11
N ALA A 103 -16.04 0.71 -5.14
CA ALA A 103 -14.70 1.19 -4.83
C ALA A 103 -13.73 1.01 -6.01
N ALA A 104 -13.82 -0.11 -6.73
CA ALA A 104 -13.02 -0.38 -7.93
C ALA A 104 -13.31 0.62 -9.06
N LEU A 105 -14.58 0.93 -9.31
CA LEU A 105 -14.99 1.96 -10.28
C LEU A 105 -14.47 3.34 -9.90
N LEU A 106 -14.65 3.73 -8.63
CA LEU A 106 -14.13 5.01 -8.14
C LEU A 106 -12.59 5.08 -8.20
N HIS A 107 -11.91 3.93 -8.03
CA HIS A 107 -10.45 3.88 -8.11
C HIS A 107 -9.93 4.03 -9.54
N ALA A 108 -10.67 3.58 -10.53
CA ALA A 108 -10.34 3.69 -11.94
C ALA A 108 -10.45 5.14 -12.49
N GLU A 109 -11.30 5.99 -11.89
CA GLU A 109 -11.47 7.38 -12.33
C GLU A 109 -10.19 8.21 -12.08
N PRO A 110 -9.61 8.91 -13.08
CA PRO A 110 -8.52 9.85 -12.88
C PRO A 110 -8.90 11.02 -11.96
N LEU A 111 -7.92 11.61 -11.28
CA LEU A 111 -8.08 12.83 -10.51
C LEU A 111 -7.87 14.07 -11.41
N ASP A 112 -8.68 15.13 -11.22
CA ASP A 112 -8.49 16.41 -11.90
C ASP A 112 -7.22 17.11 -11.36
N ARG A 113 -6.18 17.16 -12.17
CA ARG A 113 -4.88 17.75 -11.81
C ARG A 113 -4.89 19.29 -11.62
N ARG A 114 -6.00 19.96 -11.94
CA ARG A 114 -6.21 21.39 -11.69
C ARG A 114 -6.67 21.69 -10.27
N ARG A 115 -7.02 20.64 -9.50
CA ARG A 115 -7.53 20.68 -8.12
C ARG A 115 -6.57 19.97 -7.18
N PRO A 116 -6.74 20.08 -5.85
CA PRO A 116 -6.04 19.21 -4.91
C PRO A 116 -6.26 17.74 -5.25
N LEU A 117 -5.17 16.95 -5.22
CA LEU A 117 -5.13 15.62 -5.81
C LEU A 117 -5.72 14.53 -4.88
N TRP A 118 -6.97 14.71 -4.47
CA TRP A 118 -7.69 13.74 -3.63
C TRP A 118 -9.20 13.81 -3.86
N ARG A 119 -9.92 12.73 -3.55
CA ARG A 119 -11.38 12.68 -3.46
C ARG A 119 -11.82 11.71 -2.36
N LEU A 120 -12.97 11.99 -1.76
CA LEU A 120 -13.61 11.20 -0.72
C LEU A 120 -15.05 10.91 -1.11
N PHE A 121 -15.46 9.65 -0.92
CA PHE A 121 -16.83 9.21 -1.17
C PHE A 121 -17.38 8.53 0.08
N VAL A 122 -18.53 9.01 0.52
CA VAL A 122 -19.36 8.36 1.54
C VAL A 122 -20.36 7.48 0.81
N ILE A 123 -20.34 6.18 1.07
CA ILE A 123 -21.12 5.17 0.33
C ILE A 123 -22.19 4.62 1.25
N ASP A 124 -23.43 4.99 0.98
CA ASP A 124 -24.62 4.57 1.72
C ASP A 124 -25.29 3.36 1.05
N GLY A 125 -26.28 2.78 1.72
CA GLY A 125 -27.12 1.71 1.15
C GLY A 125 -26.59 0.30 1.38
N LEU A 126 -25.60 0.11 2.25
CA LEU A 126 -25.13 -1.22 2.64
C LEU A 126 -26.20 -1.99 3.43
N ALA A 127 -26.41 -3.26 3.07
CA ALA A 127 -27.33 -4.17 3.76
C ALA A 127 -26.98 -4.38 5.24
N SER A 128 -25.70 -4.22 5.60
CA SER A 128 -25.23 -4.31 6.99
C SER A 128 -25.62 -3.09 7.85
N GLY A 129 -26.16 -2.03 7.26
CA GLY A 129 -26.43 -0.75 7.93
C GLY A 129 -25.18 0.08 8.23
N GLN A 130 -24.00 -0.39 7.84
CA GLN A 130 -22.75 0.37 7.90
C GLN A 130 -22.68 1.39 6.77
N VAL A 131 -21.75 2.33 6.89
CA VAL A 131 -21.45 3.30 5.83
C VAL A 131 -20.04 3.08 5.32
N GLY A 132 -19.91 2.98 4.00
CA GLY A 132 -18.62 2.93 3.33
C GLY A 132 -17.97 4.31 3.29
N TYR A 133 -16.66 4.34 3.47
CA TYR A 133 -15.84 5.55 3.37
C TYR A 133 -14.65 5.22 2.47
N TYR A 134 -14.69 5.73 1.25
CA TYR A 134 -13.62 5.55 0.28
C TYR A 134 -12.91 6.87 0.07
N ILE A 135 -11.60 6.91 0.35
CA ILE A 135 -10.77 8.08 0.09
C ILE A 135 -9.62 7.69 -0.82
N LYS A 136 -9.40 8.47 -1.87
CA LYS A 136 -8.25 8.31 -2.76
C LYS A 136 -7.43 9.59 -2.88
N GLY A 137 -6.14 9.42 -3.10
CA GLY A 137 -5.21 10.49 -3.41
C GLY A 137 -4.21 10.04 -4.47
N HIS A 138 -3.65 11.00 -5.20
CA HIS A 138 -2.60 10.72 -6.17
C HIS A 138 -1.30 10.35 -5.45
N HIS A 139 -0.59 9.34 -5.96
CA HIS A 139 0.64 8.85 -5.33
C HIS A 139 1.74 9.92 -5.28
N ALA A 140 1.77 10.87 -6.21
CA ALA A 140 2.67 12.02 -6.17
C ALA A 140 2.47 12.94 -4.94
N ALA A 141 1.31 12.88 -4.28
CA ALA A 141 0.98 13.68 -3.11
C ALA A 141 1.09 12.88 -1.79
N LEU A 142 0.94 11.56 -1.86
CA LEU A 142 0.83 10.67 -0.71
C LEU A 142 1.52 9.32 -0.98
N ASP A 143 2.34 8.85 -0.04
CA ASP A 143 2.71 7.43 0.03
C ASP A 143 1.90 6.72 1.13
N GLY A 144 2.09 5.40 1.28
CA GLY A 144 1.34 4.63 2.27
C GLY A 144 1.53 5.13 3.71
N GLN A 145 2.72 5.58 4.10
CA GLN A 145 2.98 6.14 5.43
C GLN A 145 2.36 7.55 5.59
N ALA A 146 2.42 8.37 4.55
CA ALA A 146 1.72 9.66 4.52
C ALA A 146 0.20 9.47 4.63
N GLY A 147 -0.36 8.39 4.05
CA GLY A 147 -1.75 8.00 4.22
C GLY A 147 -2.11 7.70 5.68
N VAL A 148 -1.24 7.02 6.42
CA VAL A 148 -1.43 6.77 7.87
C VAL A 148 -1.35 8.08 8.67
N MET A 149 -0.44 8.99 8.33
CA MET A 149 -0.36 10.32 8.96
C MET A 149 -1.63 11.14 8.67
N LEU A 150 -2.12 11.09 7.43
CA LEU A 150 -3.39 11.69 7.03
C LEU A 150 -4.54 11.15 7.88
N ALA A 151 -4.65 9.84 8.02
CA ALA A 151 -5.68 9.20 8.83
C ALA A 151 -5.64 9.66 10.29
N LYS A 152 -4.45 9.75 10.91
CA LYS A 152 -4.29 10.25 12.28
C LYS A 152 -4.73 11.71 12.46
N THR A 153 -4.70 12.51 11.39
CA THR A 153 -5.12 13.91 11.43
C THR A 153 -6.61 14.07 11.14
N LEU A 154 -7.15 13.24 10.24
CA LEU A 154 -8.55 13.32 9.81
C LEU A 154 -9.53 12.65 10.77
N PHE A 155 -9.10 11.60 11.45
CA PHE A 155 -9.95 10.81 12.33
C PHE A 155 -9.69 11.12 13.81
N ASP A 156 -10.71 10.92 14.62
CA ASP A 156 -10.65 11.07 16.06
C ASP A 156 -10.34 9.73 16.74
N LEU A 157 -9.82 9.79 17.97
CA LEU A 157 -9.56 8.61 18.82
C LEU A 157 -10.77 8.28 19.73
N SER A 158 -11.85 9.06 19.65
CA SER A 158 -13.06 8.90 20.43
C SER A 158 -14.29 9.28 19.61
N PRO A 159 -15.51 8.82 20.00
CA PRO A 159 -16.74 9.20 19.32
C PRO A 159 -17.06 10.71 19.38
N ARG A 160 -16.43 11.43 20.29
CA ARG A 160 -16.62 12.89 20.42
C ARG A 160 -15.50 13.58 19.64
N PRO A 161 -15.84 14.32 18.56
CA PRO A 161 -14.83 15.02 17.77
C PRO A 161 -13.99 15.96 18.61
N ALA A 162 -12.67 15.90 18.42
CA ALA A 162 -11.78 16.86 19.05
C ALA A 162 -12.02 18.26 18.46
N GLY A 163 -12.06 19.28 19.33
CA GLY A 163 -12.15 20.67 18.89
C GLY A 163 -10.87 21.08 18.15
N VAL A 164 -11.00 21.37 16.86
CA VAL A 164 -9.90 21.90 16.05
C VAL A 164 -9.85 23.42 16.20
N ARG A 165 -8.73 23.99 16.61
CA ARG A 165 -8.52 25.43 16.61
C ARG A 165 -8.59 25.95 15.17
N ARG A 166 -9.48 26.93 14.92
CA ARG A 166 -9.44 27.64 13.64
C ARG A 166 -8.08 28.34 13.50
N PRO A 167 -7.46 28.28 12.30
CA PRO A 167 -6.30 29.11 12.05
C PRO A 167 -6.68 30.55 12.34
N LYS A 168 -5.82 31.29 13.03
CA LYS A 168 -5.93 32.76 13.04
C LYS A 168 -5.91 33.19 11.57
N ALA A 169 -6.89 33.99 11.16
CA ALA A 169 -6.86 34.61 9.85
C ALA A 169 -5.57 35.48 9.83
N THR A 170 -4.48 34.90 9.41
CA THR A 170 -3.35 35.65 8.94
C THR A 170 -3.89 36.30 7.68
N GLY A 171 -3.88 37.63 7.60
CA GLY A 171 -4.28 38.36 6.42
C GLY A 171 -3.34 38.01 5.26
N ALA A 172 -3.45 36.79 4.79
CA ALA A 172 -2.79 36.30 3.60
C ALA A 172 -3.49 37.01 2.43
N GLY A 173 -2.75 37.90 1.80
CA GLY A 173 -3.12 38.43 0.50
C GLY A 173 -3.48 37.27 -0.39
N ALA A 174 -4.42 37.49 -1.30
CA ALA A 174 -4.87 36.51 -2.28
C ALA A 174 -3.66 35.72 -2.80
N ALA A 175 -3.71 34.37 -2.75
CA ALA A 175 -2.62 33.53 -3.18
C ALA A 175 -2.23 33.97 -4.60
N GLU A 176 -1.10 34.66 -4.73
CA GLU A 176 -0.60 35.08 -6.03
C GLU A 176 -0.28 33.80 -6.81
N HIS A 177 -1.01 33.58 -7.89
CA HIS A 177 -0.64 32.52 -8.82
C HIS A 177 0.72 32.86 -9.39
N PRO A 178 1.72 31.97 -9.22
CA PRO A 178 3.08 32.27 -9.67
C PRO A 178 3.10 32.56 -11.16
N GLY A 179 3.74 33.64 -11.54
CA GLY A 179 3.93 34.01 -12.94
C GLY A 179 4.84 33.01 -13.67
N VAL A 180 4.75 32.98 -15.00
CA VAL A 180 5.56 32.09 -15.86
C VAL A 180 7.07 32.23 -15.57
N PHE A 181 7.56 33.46 -15.34
CA PHE A 181 8.95 33.72 -15.02
C PHE A 181 9.36 33.20 -13.65
N GLU A 182 8.48 33.27 -12.65
CA GLU A 182 8.71 32.72 -11.30
C GLU A 182 8.79 31.21 -11.31
N LEU A 183 7.89 30.57 -12.07
CA LEU A 183 7.90 29.11 -12.28
C LEU A 183 9.19 28.67 -12.98
N ALA A 184 9.60 29.35 -14.06
CA ALA A 184 10.82 29.03 -14.77
C ALA A 184 12.06 29.22 -13.91
N ALA A 185 12.14 30.32 -13.15
CA ALA A 185 13.23 30.57 -12.21
C ALA A 185 13.26 29.55 -11.06
N ALA A 186 12.12 29.08 -10.58
CA ALA A 186 12.05 28.04 -9.57
C ALA A 186 12.58 26.70 -10.12
N ALA A 187 12.21 26.31 -11.34
CA ALA A 187 12.70 25.11 -12.00
C ALA A 187 14.22 25.15 -12.21
N LEU A 188 14.75 26.26 -12.75
CA LEU A 188 16.19 26.43 -12.97
C LEU A 188 16.99 26.35 -11.66
N ARG A 189 16.50 26.99 -10.58
CA ARG A 189 17.16 26.93 -9.27
C ARG A 189 17.11 25.52 -8.68
N HIS A 190 15.98 24.83 -8.82
CA HIS A 190 15.84 23.45 -8.37
C HIS A 190 16.84 22.55 -9.12
N ASP A 191 16.85 22.58 -10.44
CA ASP A 191 17.71 21.75 -11.26
C ASP A 191 19.19 22.02 -11.03
N ALA A 192 19.61 23.28 -10.96
CA ALA A 192 20.99 23.62 -10.62
C ALA A 192 21.41 22.96 -9.28
N GLY A 193 20.53 23.02 -8.27
CA GLY A 193 20.76 22.35 -7.00
C GLY A 193 20.86 20.82 -7.11
N GLN A 194 20.03 20.19 -7.95
CA GLN A 194 20.04 18.74 -8.17
C GLN A 194 21.28 18.30 -8.96
N TYR A 195 21.70 19.03 -9.98
CA TYR A 195 22.95 18.73 -10.70
C TYR A 195 24.16 18.78 -9.78
N VAL A 196 24.24 19.80 -8.91
CA VAL A 196 25.33 19.89 -7.91
C VAL A 196 25.31 18.69 -6.96
N LYS A 197 24.13 18.28 -6.48
CA LYS A 197 24.01 17.09 -5.63
C LYS A 197 24.41 15.81 -6.37
N LEU A 198 23.94 15.64 -7.60
CA LEU A 198 24.24 14.46 -8.44
C LEU A 198 25.76 14.32 -8.65
N VAL A 199 26.45 15.41 -9.01
CA VAL A 199 27.90 15.41 -9.18
C VAL A 199 28.63 15.08 -7.85
N ARG A 200 28.16 15.61 -6.72
CA ARG A 200 28.76 15.31 -5.40
C ARG A 200 28.53 13.86 -4.96
N GLN A 201 27.40 13.26 -5.31
CA GLN A 201 27.07 11.88 -4.94
C GLN A 201 27.65 10.84 -5.91
N LEU A 202 28.10 11.27 -7.09
CA LEU A 202 28.63 10.36 -8.12
C LEU A 202 29.73 9.43 -7.60
N PRO A 203 30.75 9.89 -6.81
CA PRO A 203 31.76 9.02 -6.24
C PRO A 203 31.18 7.92 -5.32
N ASP A 204 30.21 8.28 -4.49
CA ASP A 204 29.57 7.35 -3.55
C ASP A 204 28.71 6.30 -4.28
N VAL A 205 27.98 6.73 -5.31
CA VAL A 205 27.23 5.83 -6.21
C VAL A 205 28.17 4.86 -6.91
N VAL A 206 29.27 5.35 -7.51
CA VAL A 206 30.27 4.53 -8.19
C VAL A 206 30.94 3.56 -7.22
N SER A 207 31.32 4.02 -6.02
CA SER A 207 31.96 3.17 -5.01
C SER A 207 31.02 2.06 -4.51
N THR A 208 29.74 2.39 -4.36
CA THR A 208 28.71 1.41 -3.95
C THR A 208 28.46 0.40 -5.06
N LEU A 209 28.32 0.84 -6.31
CA LEU A 209 28.15 -0.06 -7.45
C LEU A 209 29.38 -0.95 -7.65
N THR A 210 30.59 -0.41 -7.56
CA THR A 210 31.82 -1.21 -7.66
C THR A 210 31.98 -2.17 -6.48
N GLY A 211 31.56 -1.79 -5.27
CA GLY A 211 31.51 -2.68 -4.11
C GLY A 211 30.45 -3.78 -4.23
N MET A 212 29.34 -3.54 -4.94
CA MET A 212 28.27 -4.54 -5.20
C MET A 212 28.59 -5.45 -6.39
N PHE A 213 29.26 -4.96 -7.42
CA PHE A 213 29.50 -5.68 -8.69
C PHE A 213 30.98 -5.91 -9.01
N GLY A 214 31.90 -5.37 -8.21
CA GLY A 214 33.35 -5.48 -8.43
C GLY A 214 33.92 -6.86 -8.13
N PRO A 215 35.11 -7.19 -8.70
CA PRO A 215 35.77 -8.52 -8.57
C PRO A 215 36.11 -8.92 -7.13
N SER A 216 36.33 -7.96 -6.24
CA SER A 216 36.66 -8.19 -4.82
C SER A 216 35.45 -8.64 -3.95
N ALA A 217 34.22 -8.51 -4.43
CA ALA A 217 33.04 -9.01 -3.74
C ALA A 217 32.94 -10.54 -3.71
N HIS A 218 33.81 -11.24 -4.45
CA HIS A 218 33.73 -12.69 -4.68
C HIS A 218 34.81 -13.51 -3.99
N ALA A 219 35.72 -12.88 -3.27
CA ALA A 219 36.78 -13.60 -2.58
C ALA A 219 36.27 -14.28 -1.30
N GLY A 220 35.85 -15.53 -1.41
CA GLY A 220 35.69 -16.45 -0.28
C GLY A 220 34.28 -16.67 0.29
N ARG A 221 33.23 -16.10 -0.27
CA ARG A 221 31.81 -16.46 0.04
C ARG A 221 31.08 -16.83 -1.24
N ARG A 222 30.37 -17.97 -1.23
CA ARG A 222 29.35 -18.23 -2.25
C ARG A 222 28.50 -16.95 -2.38
N PRO A 223 28.34 -16.38 -3.60
CA PRO A 223 27.48 -15.23 -3.78
C PRO A 223 26.11 -15.61 -3.18
N PRO A 224 25.48 -14.74 -2.38
CA PRO A 224 24.09 -14.92 -2.02
C PRO A 224 23.37 -15.11 -3.34
N GLY A 225 22.70 -16.26 -3.51
CA GLY A 225 22.16 -16.71 -4.78
C GLY A 225 21.50 -15.55 -5.50
N ARG A 226 21.73 -15.39 -6.81
CA ARG A 226 21.28 -14.28 -7.64
C ARG A 226 19.86 -13.87 -7.26
N ASN A 227 19.72 -12.83 -6.41
CA ASN A 227 18.44 -12.31 -5.96
C ASN A 227 17.75 -11.43 -7.02
N TYR A 228 18.36 -11.32 -8.21
CA TYR A 228 17.82 -10.62 -9.38
C TYR A 228 17.47 -11.63 -10.48
N THR A 229 16.57 -12.55 -10.17
CA THR A 229 15.91 -13.32 -11.21
C THR A 229 14.63 -12.59 -11.58
N PHE A 230 14.48 -12.26 -12.85
CA PHE A 230 13.19 -11.83 -13.40
C PHE A 230 12.12 -12.87 -13.06
N GLY A 231 10.90 -12.40 -12.80
CA GLY A 231 9.78 -13.30 -12.58
C GLY A 231 9.41 -14.07 -13.85
N PRO A 232 8.72 -15.21 -13.74
CA PRO A 232 8.14 -15.88 -14.90
C PRO A 232 7.00 -15.04 -15.48
N HIS A 233 6.78 -15.11 -16.80
CA HIS A 233 5.56 -14.58 -17.38
C HIS A 233 4.33 -15.35 -16.88
N THR A 234 3.32 -14.64 -16.44
CA THR A 234 2.03 -15.15 -16.00
C THR A 234 0.91 -14.23 -16.49
N LEU A 235 -0.34 -14.65 -16.32
CA LEU A 235 -1.49 -13.79 -16.61
C LEU A 235 -1.46 -12.44 -15.86
N LEU A 236 -0.71 -12.34 -14.75
CA LEU A 236 -0.57 -11.10 -13.95
C LEU A 236 0.31 -10.04 -14.64
N ASN A 237 1.02 -10.39 -15.71
CA ASN A 237 2.06 -9.57 -16.32
C ASN A 237 1.71 -9.11 -17.75
N GLY A 238 0.45 -9.17 -18.13
CA GLY A 238 -0.03 -8.70 -19.43
C GLY A 238 -0.32 -7.20 -19.46
N GLN A 239 -0.81 -6.76 -20.60
CA GLN A 239 -1.37 -5.42 -20.79
C GLN A 239 -2.65 -5.28 -19.97
N ILE A 240 -2.90 -4.06 -19.49
CA ILE A 240 -4.09 -3.75 -18.71
C ILE A 240 -4.95 -2.69 -19.39
N THR A 241 -6.23 -2.69 -19.06
CA THR A 241 -7.19 -1.64 -19.43
C THR A 241 -7.42 -0.69 -18.25
N ALA A 242 -8.30 0.29 -18.40
CA ALA A 242 -8.72 1.16 -17.31
C ALA A 242 -9.57 0.44 -16.24
N GLU A 243 -10.13 -0.74 -16.56
CA GLU A 243 -11.00 -1.48 -15.65
C GLU A 243 -10.25 -2.06 -14.47
N ARG A 244 -10.78 -1.80 -13.28
CA ARG A 244 -10.24 -2.29 -12.00
C ARG A 244 -11.19 -3.29 -11.35
N GLY A 245 -10.60 -4.28 -10.69
CA GLY A 245 -11.26 -5.10 -9.69
C GLY A 245 -10.71 -4.78 -8.31
N PHE A 246 -11.51 -5.02 -7.30
CA PHE A 246 -11.09 -4.91 -5.91
C PHE A 246 -11.78 -5.97 -5.08
N ALA A 247 -11.06 -6.62 -4.20
CA ALA A 247 -11.60 -7.46 -3.14
C ALA A 247 -10.81 -7.27 -1.85
N ALA A 248 -11.48 -7.39 -0.72
CA ALA A 248 -10.88 -7.16 0.58
C ALA A 248 -11.14 -8.32 1.56
N LEU A 249 -10.17 -8.57 2.42
CA LEU A 249 -10.27 -9.55 3.48
C LEU A 249 -9.60 -9.05 4.75
N SER A 250 -10.22 -9.24 5.90
CA SER A 250 -9.59 -8.98 7.20
C SER A 250 -9.28 -10.29 7.92
N LEU A 251 -8.04 -10.42 8.39
CA LEU A 251 -7.58 -11.56 9.18
C LEU A 251 -7.24 -11.10 10.61
N PRO A 252 -7.44 -11.94 11.63
CA PRO A 252 -7.07 -11.59 13.01
C PRO A 252 -5.55 -11.40 13.14
N LEU A 253 -5.10 -10.21 13.52
CA LEU A 253 -3.67 -9.88 13.66
C LEU A 253 -2.97 -10.79 14.65
N GLN A 254 -3.64 -11.16 15.75
CA GLN A 254 -3.07 -12.06 16.77
C GLN A 254 -2.81 -13.46 16.22
N ALA A 255 -3.66 -13.98 15.33
CA ALA A 255 -3.44 -15.27 14.68
C ALA A 255 -2.17 -15.26 13.82
N LEU A 256 -1.95 -14.18 13.08
CA LEU A 256 -0.75 -14.02 12.26
C LEU A 256 0.52 -13.83 13.10
N LYS A 257 0.43 -13.06 14.19
CA LYS A 257 1.53 -12.90 15.17
C LYS A 257 1.88 -14.23 15.85
N ALA A 258 0.87 -15.05 16.19
CA ALA A 258 1.09 -16.38 16.78
C ALA A 258 1.81 -17.33 15.81
N LEU A 259 1.48 -17.31 14.52
CA LEU A 259 2.19 -18.05 13.48
C LEU A 259 3.64 -17.57 13.33
N ALA A 260 3.86 -16.26 13.32
CA ALA A 260 5.21 -15.69 13.25
C ALA A 260 6.08 -16.14 14.42
N LEU A 261 5.54 -16.07 15.66
CA LEU A 261 6.22 -16.49 16.86
C LEU A 261 6.51 -18.00 16.87
N ALA A 262 5.53 -18.82 16.46
CA ALA A 262 5.67 -20.28 16.43
C ALA A 262 6.80 -20.78 15.52
N HIS A 263 7.15 -19.99 14.50
CA HIS A 263 8.20 -20.35 13.54
C HIS A 263 9.46 -19.48 13.64
N GLY A 264 9.54 -18.53 14.59
CA GLY A 264 10.68 -17.63 14.76
C GLY A 264 10.90 -16.70 13.56
N VAL A 265 9.84 -16.30 12.86
CA VAL A 265 9.86 -15.45 11.66
C VAL A 265 9.16 -14.11 11.92
N THR A 266 9.28 -13.16 10.99
CA THR A 266 8.59 -11.87 11.13
C THR A 266 7.13 -11.95 10.66
N LEU A 267 6.28 -11.03 11.13
CA LEU A 267 4.92 -10.89 10.64
C LEU A 267 4.87 -10.67 9.11
N ASN A 268 5.85 -9.94 8.57
CA ASN A 268 5.96 -9.72 7.13
C ASN A 268 6.22 -11.02 6.36
N ASP A 269 7.00 -11.95 6.91
CA ASP A 269 7.26 -13.26 6.28
C ASP A 269 5.98 -14.10 6.25
N VAL A 270 5.15 -14.00 7.30
CA VAL A 270 3.81 -14.63 7.33
C VAL A 270 2.89 -14.02 6.26
N VAL A 271 2.87 -12.69 6.11
CA VAL A 271 2.12 -12.03 5.02
C VAL A 271 2.58 -12.54 3.66
N LEU A 272 3.89 -12.57 3.40
CA LEU A 272 4.44 -13.01 2.12
C LEU A 272 4.14 -14.50 1.83
N VAL A 273 4.21 -15.39 2.83
CA VAL A 273 3.88 -16.81 2.60
C VAL A 273 2.40 -17.02 2.34
N LEU A 274 1.52 -16.25 2.97
CA LEU A 274 0.08 -16.28 2.70
C LEU A 274 -0.24 -15.78 1.30
N CYS A 275 0.32 -14.64 0.89
CA CYS A 275 0.17 -14.11 -0.47
C CYS A 275 0.74 -15.11 -1.50
N GLY A 276 1.93 -15.66 -1.27
CA GLY A 276 2.51 -16.68 -2.13
C GLY A 276 1.66 -17.95 -2.21
N GLY A 277 1.02 -18.34 -1.11
CA GLY A 277 0.06 -19.45 -1.06
C GLY A 277 -1.21 -19.18 -1.85
N ALA A 278 -1.77 -17.98 -1.71
CA ALA A 278 -2.94 -17.54 -2.45
C ALA A 278 -2.68 -17.50 -3.96
N LEU A 279 -1.57 -16.87 -4.37
CA LEU A 279 -1.16 -16.80 -5.77
C LEU A 279 -0.91 -18.19 -6.38
N ARG A 280 -0.30 -19.10 -5.61
CA ARG A 280 -0.10 -20.48 -6.04
C ARG A 280 -1.42 -21.19 -6.29
N ARG A 281 -2.44 -20.99 -5.42
CA ARG A 281 -3.78 -21.57 -5.57
C ARG A 281 -4.51 -20.99 -6.77
N TYR A 282 -4.46 -19.67 -6.90
CA TYR A 282 -5.08 -18.95 -8.02
C TYR A 282 -4.49 -19.40 -9.36
N LEU A 283 -3.17 -19.42 -9.49
CA LEU A 283 -2.51 -19.85 -10.74
C LEU A 283 -2.72 -21.33 -11.05
N ALA A 284 -2.89 -22.18 -10.05
CA ALA A 284 -3.21 -23.60 -10.29
C ALA A 284 -4.54 -23.78 -11.05
N GLN A 285 -5.48 -22.86 -10.87
CA GLN A 285 -6.78 -22.84 -11.54
C GLN A 285 -6.76 -22.04 -12.86
N HIS A 286 -5.79 -21.11 -13.00
CA HIS A 286 -5.67 -20.17 -14.12
C HIS A 286 -4.28 -20.25 -14.79
N GLY A 287 -4.09 -21.18 -15.69
CA GLY A 287 -2.86 -21.29 -16.50
C GLY A 287 -1.72 -22.12 -15.92
N GLY A 288 -1.84 -22.58 -14.66
CA GLY A 288 -0.86 -23.47 -14.03
C GLY A 288 0.22 -22.72 -13.22
N ILE A 289 0.89 -23.48 -12.35
CA ILE A 289 1.96 -22.93 -11.50
C ILE A 289 3.27 -22.93 -12.26
N PRO A 290 3.93 -21.77 -12.45
CA PRO A 290 5.23 -21.71 -13.11
C PRO A 290 6.30 -22.54 -12.37
N ARG A 291 7.25 -23.12 -13.12
CA ARG A 291 8.42 -23.80 -12.53
C ARG A 291 9.34 -22.82 -11.78
N GLN A 292 9.47 -21.61 -12.30
CA GLN A 292 10.17 -20.52 -11.61
C GLN A 292 9.28 -19.91 -10.54
N PRO A 293 9.84 -19.48 -9.40
CA PRO A 293 9.08 -18.81 -8.36
C PRO A 293 8.58 -17.45 -8.84
N LEU A 294 7.37 -17.06 -8.44
CA LEU A 294 6.92 -15.69 -8.56
C LEU A 294 7.79 -14.76 -7.73
N THR A 295 7.93 -13.54 -8.20
CA THR A 295 8.62 -12.46 -7.51
C THR A 295 7.64 -11.36 -7.12
N ALA A 296 7.86 -10.75 -5.96
CA ALA A 296 7.09 -9.62 -5.47
C ALA A 296 7.97 -8.37 -5.35
N ALA A 297 7.52 -7.25 -5.90
CA ALA A 297 8.05 -5.94 -5.55
C ALA A 297 7.51 -5.56 -4.17
N MET A 298 8.41 -5.28 -3.22
CA MET A 298 8.07 -5.02 -1.83
C MET A 298 8.52 -3.62 -1.41
N PRO A 299 7.62 -2.62 -1.37
CA PRO A 299 7.98 -1.29 -0.93
C PRO A 299 8.52 -1.30 0.51
N ILE A 300 9.70 -0.73 0.71
CA ILE A 300 10.32 -0.56 2.04
C ILE A 300 10.51 0.93 2.28
N SER A 301 9.95 1.44 3.38
CA SER A 301 10.12 2.83 3.78
C SER A 301 11.57 3.13 4.15
N LEU A 302 12.09 4.23 3.62
CA LEU A 302 13.39 4.81 3.97
C LEU A 302 13.26 5.95 4.98
N ARG A 303 12.04 6.23 5.49
CA ARG A 303 11.78 7.29 6.45
C ARG A 303 12.53 7.05 7.75
N GLU A 304 12.97 8.14 8.35
CA GLU A 304 13.52 8.14 9.71
C GLU A 304 12.43 8.37 10.75
N ALA A 305 12.69 8.00 11.98
CA ALA A 305 11.77 8.28 13.08
C ALA A 305 11.57 9.79 13.22
N GLY A 306 10.31 10.24 13.20
CA GLY A 306 9.95 11.66 13.27
C GLY A 306 9.83 12.38 11.93
N ASP A 307 10.08 11.72 10.80
CA ASP A 307 9.85 12.30 9.48
C ASP A 307 8.33 12.46 9.20
N THR A 308 7.90 13.71 9.04
CA THR A 308 6.50 14.11 8.82
C THR A 308 6.26 14.67 7.43
N GLU A 309 7.22 14.60 6.52
CA GLU A 309 7.04 15.10 5.17
C GLU A 309 6.10 14.22 4.34
N TYR A 310 5.26 14.85 3.51
CA TYR A 310 4.37 14.18 2.54
C TYR A 310 5.07 14.01 1.19
N THR A 311 6.23 13.33 1.18
CA THR A 311 6.99 12.98 -0.02
C THR A 311 7.27 11.49 -0.01
N ILE A 312 7.46 10.88 -1.19
CA ILE A 312 7.77 9.45 -1.27
C ILE A 312 9.21 9.21 -0.80
N ARG A 313 9.35 8.40 0.25
CA ARG A 313 10.64 7.92 0.77
C ARG A 313 10.60 6.41 0.91
N ALA A 314 10.62 5.74 -0.22
CA ALA A 314 10.59 4.28 -0.28
C ALA A 314 11.50 3.77 -1.39
N THR A 315 12.00 2.56 -1.21
CA THR A 315 12.62 1.75 -2.25
C THR A 315 11.77 0.52 -2.50
N MET A 316 11.89 -0.09 -3.67
CA MET A 316 11.05 -1.21 -4.09
C MET A 316 11.90 -2.42 -4.49
N PRO A 317 12.58 -3.08 -3.53
CA PRO A 317 13.31 -4.31 -3.82
C PRO A 317 12.36 -5.42 -4.23
N VAL A 318 12.91 -6.39 -4.97
CA VAL A 318 12.19 -7.58 -5.42
C VAL A 318 12.59 -8.77 -4.56
N VAL A 319 11.61 -9.54 -4.10
CA VAL A 319 11.79 -10.76 -3.30
C VAL A 319 11.12 -11.95 -3.97
N SER A 320 11.72 -13.14 -3.84
CA SER A 320 11.10 -14.38 -4.30
C SER A 320 10.00 -14.81 -3.32
N LEU A 321 8.83 -15.18 -3.84
CA LEU A 321 7.73 -15.77 -3.07
C LEU A 321 7.83 -17.30 -2.95
N HIS A 322 8.85 -17.89 -3.56
CA HIS A 322 9.10 -19.34 -3.54
C HIS A 322 7.85 -20.18 -3.86
N THR A 323 7.02 -19.72 -4.80
CA THR A 323 5.74 -20.36 -5.17
C THR A 323 5.90 -21.74 -5.78
N HIS A 324 7.09 -22.12 -6.27
CA HIS A 324 7.42 -23.47 -6.72
C HIS A 324 7.42 -24.50 -5.55
N ILE A 325 7.63 -24.04 -4.30
CA ILE A 325 7.60 -24.88 -3.10
C ILE A 325 6.15 -25.09 -2.66
N ALA A 326 5.66 -26.33 -2.73
CA ALA A 326 4.27 -26.67 -2.36
C ALA A 326 4.02 -26.59 -0.85
N ASP A 327 4.95 -27.12 -0.03
CA ASP A 327 4.80 -27.13 1.42
C ASP A 327 4.91 -25.73 2.02
N PRO A 328 3.89 -25.22 2.75
CA PRO A 328 3.87 -23.85 3.25
C PRO A 328 4.92 -23.58 4.30
N LEU A 329 5.35 -24.56 5.11
CA LEU A 329 6.38 -24.36 6.13
C LEU A 329 7.77 -24.26 5.50
N ARG A 330 8.06 -25.08 4.49
CA ARG A 330 9.31 -24.95 3.72
C ARG A 330 9.33 -23.63 2.95
N ARG A 331 8.22 -23.22 2.37
CA ARG A 331 8.09 -21.94 1.67
C ARG A 331 8.28 -20.76 2.64
N LEU A 332 7.73 -20.82 3.86
CA LEU A 332 7.92 -19.79 4.89
C LEU A 332 9.40 -19.60 5.27
N ARG A 333 10.14 -20.68 5.46
CA ARG A 333 11.59 -20.61 5.76
C ARG A 333 12.38 -19.99 4.62
N ALA A 334 12.13 -20.41 3.38
CA ALA A 334 12.80 -19.88 2.19
C ALA A 334 12.50 -18.38 1.99
N ILE A 335 11.25 -17.93 2.25
CA ILE A 335 10.87 -16.51 2.22
C ILE A 335 11.60 -15.73 3.31
N HIS A 336 11.66 -16.24 4.54
CA HIS A 336 12.35 -15.60 5.66
C HIS A 336 13.83 -15.34 5.36
N GLU A 337 14.53 -16.33 4.84
CA GLU A 337 15.93 -16.22 4.44
C GLU A 337 16.13 -15.17 3.34
N THR A 338 15.29 -15.20 2.30
CA THR A 338 15.38 -14.27 1.16
C THR A 338 15.03 -12.85 1.57
N ALA A 339 13.94 -12.64 2.30
CA ALA A 339 13.50 -11.32 2.75
C ALA A 339 14.49 -10.68 3.73
N GLY A 340 15.11 -11.49 4.60
CA GLY A 340 16.16 -11.04 5.51
C GLY A 340 17.39 -10.52 4.78
N ALA A 341 17.86 -11.25 3.74
CA ALA A 341 18.97 -10.83 2.90
C ALA A 341 18.67 -9.51 2.16
N VAL A 342 17.46 -9.36 1.61
CA VAL A 342 17.03 -8.15 0.91
C VAL A 342 16.96 -6.95 1.86
N LYS A 343 16.40 -7.10 3.07
CA LYS A 343 16.38 -6.02 4.07
C LYS A 343 17.79 -5.55 4.43
N THR A 344 18.71 -6.48 4.64
CA THR A 344 20.11 -6.17 4.94
C THR A 344 20.76 -5.38 3.80
N MET A 345 20.50 -5.76 2.55
CA MET A 345 21.01 -5.05 1.37
C MET A 345 20.44 -3.62 1.29
N VAL A 346 19.12 -3.44 1.49
CA VAL A 346 18.46 -2.13 1.48
C VAL A 346 19.03 -1.22 2.58
N HIS A 347 19.24 -1.76 3.79
CA HIS A 347 19.86 -0.98 4.86
C HIS A 347 21.28 -0.50 4.54
N ARG A 348 22.08 -1.30 3.84
CA ARG A 348 23.43 -0.91 3.41
C ARG A 348 23.41 0.13 2.28
N ALA A 349 22.41 0.07 1.40
CA ALA A 349 22.23 1.03 0.30
C ALA A 349 21.50 2.32 0.73
N LYS A 350 21.06 2.43 1.99
CA LYS A 350 20.38 3.60 2.52
C LYS A 350 21.31 4.82 2.44
N GLY A 351 20.85 5.88 1.78
CA GLY A 351 21.62 7.10 1.55
C GLY A 351 22.29 7.22 0.18
N VAL A 352 22.36 6.13 -0.59
CA VAL A 352 22.97 6.14 -1.94
C VAL A 352 21.92 6.29 -3.05
N VAL A 353 20.67 5.91 -2.78
CA VAL A 353 19.59 6.03 -3.76
C VAL A 353 19.11 7.49 -3.82
N PRO A 354 19.30 8.21 -4.95
CA PRO A 354 18.80 9.57 -5.08
C PRO A 354 17.25 9.53 -5.09
N LEU A 355 16.63 10.27 -4.17
CA LEU A 355 15.16 10.43 -4.10
C LEU A 355 14.70 11.65 -4.90
N ASP A 356 15.64 12.45 -5.40
CA ASP A 356 15.35 13.62 -6.21
C ASP A 356 16.41 13.78 -7.31
N PHE A 357 16.01 14.30 -8.47
CA PHE A 357 16.85 14.41 -9.64
C PHE A 357 16.42 15.62 -10.50
N PRO A 358 17.27 16.09 -11.45
CA PRO A 358 16.94 17.19 -12.35
C PRO A 358 15.63 16.95 -13.10
N SER A 359 14.84 17.98 -13.31
CA SER A 359 13.49 17.88 -13.85
C SER A 359 13.33 18.42 -15.29
N ILE A 360 14.25 19.26 -15.78
CA ILE A 360 14.13 19.89 -17.11
C ILE A 360 14.21 18.82 -18.20
N GLY A 361 13.19 18.78 -19.04
CA GLY A 361 13.06 17.83 -20.13
C GLY A 361 12.57 16.43 -19.72
N LEU A 362 12.64 16.10 -18.43
CA LEU A 362 12.24 14.79 -17.90
C LEU A 362 10.75 14.47 -18.14
N PRO A 363 9.79 15.42 -17.97
CA PRO A 363 8.38 15.17 -18.24
C PRO A 363 8.12 14.60 -19.64
N TRP A 364 8.75 15.15 -20.67
CA TRP A 364 8.59 14.67 -22.06
C TRP A 364 9.14 13.27 -22.24
N VAL A 365 10.31 12.99 -21.66
CA VAL A 365 10.95 11.66 -21.76
C VAL A 365 10.09 10.61 -21.07
N LEU A 366 9.65 10.87 -19.83
CA LEU A 366 8.85 9.91 -19.05
C LEU A 366 7.47 9.68 -19.67
N HIS A 367 6.80 10.74 -20.12
CA HIS A 367 5.50 10.63 -20.76
C HIS A 367 5.60 9.86 -22.06
N GLY A 368 6.56 10.20 -22.92
CA GLY A 368 6.82 9.47 -24.17
C GLY A 368 7.17 8.01 -23.93
N LEU A 369 7.94 7.71 -22.88
CA LEU A 369 8.29 6.34 -22.49
C LEU A 369 7.05 5.56 -22.01
N ALA A 370 6.20 6.17 -21.17
CA ALA A 370 4.98 5.55 -20.67
C ALA A 370 4.01 5.21 -21.83
N GLU A 371 3.78 6.16 -22.74
CA GLU A 371 2.96 5.92 -23.93
C GLU A 371 3.55 4.84 -24.85
N PHE A 372 4.87 4.87 -25.06
CA PHE A 372 5.55 3.87 -25.89
C PHE A 372 5.47 2.49 -25.25
N TYR A 373 5.70 2.39 -23.93
CA TYR A 373 5.61 1.14 -23.17
C TYR A 373 4.21 0.51 -23.27
N GLY A 374 3.17 1.34 -23.11
CA GLY A 374 1.78 0.89 -23.25
C GLY A 374 1.43 0.47 -24.70
N ARG A 375 1.78 1.29 -25.70
CA ARG A 375 1.44 1.02 -27.12
C ARG A 375 2.23 -0.12 -27.74
N ALA A 376 3.50 -0.27 -27.39
CA ALA A 376 4.39 -1.28 -27.98
C ALA A 376 4.33 -2.64 -27.31
N HIS A 377 3.43 -2.85 -26.34
CA HIS A 377 3.27 -4.11 -25.61
C HIS A 377 4.59 -4.65 -25.00
N ILE A 378 5.49 -3.75 -24.61
CA ILE A 378 6.84 -4.11 -24.13
C ILE A 378 6.76 -4.97 -22.87
N GLY A 379 5.75 -4.76 -22.02
CA GLY A 379 5.52 -5.57 -20.83
C GLY A 379 5.30 -7.06 -21.10
N GLU A 380 4.87 -7.42 -22.31
CA GLU A 380 4.70 -8.81 -22.74
C GLU A 380 5.99 -9.43 -23.30
N LEU A 381 6.89 -8.60 -23.82
CA LEU A 381 8.14 -9.04 -24.47
C LEU A 381 9.28 -9.20 -23.47
N MET A 382 9.32 -8.40 -22.40
CA MET A 382 10.40 -8.43 -21.42
C MET A 382 10.01 -9.30 -20.20
N PRO A 383 10.93 -10.11 -19.67
CA PRO A 383 10.68 -10.81 -18.40
C PRO A 383 10.30 -9.81 -17.31
N PRO A 384 9.20 -10.01 -16.56
CA PRO A 384 8.76 -9.08 -15.55
C PRO A 384 9.76 -8.98 -14.40
N LEU A 385 10.09 -7.77 -13.97
CA LEU A 385 10.91 -7.55 -12.77
C LEU A 385 10.21 -8.12 -11.54
N ALA A 386 8.89 -7.99 -11.47
CA ALA A 386 8.06 -8.59 -10.44
C ALA A 386 6.72 -9.04 -11.04
N ASN A 387 6.13 -10.07 -10.45
CA ASN A 387 4.81 -10.57 -10.85
C ASN A 387 3.68 -9.85 -10.12
N VAL A 388 3.95 -9.28 -8.95
CA VAL A 388 2.98 -8.65 -8.07
C VAL A 388 3.67 -7.61 -7.20
N VAL A 389 2.94 -6.58 -6.79
CA VAL A 389 3.36 -5.71 -5.68
C VAL A 389 2.75 -6.24 -4.39
N ILE A 390 3.56 -6.37 -3.33
CA ILE A 390 3.07 -6.70 -1.98
C ILE A 390 3.58 -5.63 -1.02
N SER A 391 2.67 -4.76 -0.58
CA SER A 391 2.96 -3.68 0.37
C SER A 391 2.39 -4.02 1.75
N ASN A 392 3.18 -3.84 2.81
CA ASN A 392 2.74 -4.06 4.18
C ASN A 392 2.96 -2.79 5.01
N ILE A 393 1.87 -2.18 5.44
CA ILE A 393 1.84 -0.88 6.12
C ILE A 393 1.38 -1.09 7.57
N HIS A 394 2.09 -0.50 8.51
CA HIS A 394 1.66 -0.47 9.90
C HIS A 394 0.67 0.69 10.11
N GLY A 395 -0.58 0.35 10.38
CA GLY A 395 -1.65 1.30 10.65
C GLY A 395 -1.92 1.49 12.15
N PRO A 396 -2.96 2.26 12.50
CA PRO A 396 -3.31 2.54 13.90
C PRO A 396 -3.74 1.28 14.68
N ASP A 397 -3.18 1.09 15.86
CA ASP A 397 -3.52 -0.05 16.74
C ASP A 397 -4.85 0.16 17.49
N VAL A 398 -5.38 1.38 17.49
CA VAL A 398 -6.62 1.78 18.18
C VAL A 398 -7.73 2.11 17.20
N PRO A 399 -9.01 1.93 17.58
CA PRO A 399 -10.13 2.32 16.74
C PRO A 399 -10.12 3.83 16.45
N LEU A 400 -10.44 4.18 15.22
CA LEU A 400 -10.61 5.55 14.75
C LEU A 400 -12.10 5.89 14.59
N PHE A 401 -12.42 7.19 14.64
CA PHE A 401 -13.78 7.68 14.56
C PHE A 401 -13.87 8.83 13.55
N ALA A 402 -14.99 8.91 12.82
CA ALA A 402 -15.38 10.05 12.00
C ALA A 402 -16.82 10.41 12.30
N ALA A 403 -17.10 11.68 12.54
CA ALA A 403 -18.45 12.20 12.82
C ALA A 403 -19.22 11.40 13.90
N GLY A 404 -18.48 10.82 14.86
CA GLY A 404 -19.03 10.02 15.95
C GLY A 404 -19.20 8.53 15.61
N ALA A 405 -19.06 8.12 14.36
CA ALA A 405 -19.10 6.73 13.93
C ALA A 405 -17.73 6.06 14.10
N ARG A 406 -17.72 4.77 14.48
CA ARG A 406 -16.52 3.99 14.68
C ARG A 406 -16.09 3.33 13.38
N MET A 407 -14.85 3.51 12.98
CA MET A 407 -14.25 2.74 11.89
C MET A 407 -14.07 1.28 12.33
N SER A 408 -14.65 0.34 11.60
CA SER A 408 -14.57 -1.10 11.88
C SER A 408 -13.53 -1.82 11.03
N THR A 409 -13.25 -1.32 9.82
CA THR A 409 -12.28 -1.91 8.88
C THR A 409 -11.43 -0.84 8.22
N TYR A 410 -10.26 -1.26 7.73
CA TYR A 410 -9.37 -0.41 6.94
C TYR A 410 -8.70 -1.26 5.86
N TRP A 411 -9.15 -1.13 4.61
CA TRP A 411 -8.60 -1.87 3.47
C TRP A 411 -7.93 -0.92 2.50
N PRO A 412 -6.61 -1.04 2.31
CA PRO A 412 -5.88 -0.20 1.37
C PRO A 412 -6.07 -0.67 -0.07
N MET A 413 -6.02 0.28 -0.99
CA MET A 413 -6.00 0.08 -2.43
C MET A 413 -4.78 0.80 -3.02
N SER A 414 -4.22 0.27 -4.10
CA SER A 414 -3.01 0.83 -4.69
C SER A 414 -2.97 0.65 -6.21
N ILE A 415 -1.84 1.03 -6.81
CA ILE A 415 -1.63 1.09 -8.24
C ILE A 415 -1.48 -0.32 -8.82
N VAL A 416 -2.07 -0.54 -9.99
CA VAL A 416 -1.72 -1.59 -10.95
C VAL A 416 -1.27 -0.95 -12.25
N ASP A 417 -0.36 -1.61 -12.98
CA ASP A 417 0.29 -1.08 -14.16
C ASP A 417 0.45 -2.17 -15.24
N HIS A 418 0.81 -1.78 -16.44
CA HIS A 418 1.19 -2.72 -17.50
C HIS A 418 2.33 -3.62 -17.02
N GLY A 419 2.17 -4.92 -17.15
CA GLY A 419 3.11 -5.90 -16.59
C GLY A 419 3.01 -6.14 -15.08
N LEU A 420 2.13 -5.43 -14.35
CA LEU A 420 1.86 -5.56 -12.91
C LEU A 420 0.35 -5.46 -12.63
N GLY A 421 -0.43 -6.41 -13.15
CA GLY A 421 -1.90 -6.42 -13.06
C GLY A 421 -2.49 -6.73 -11.69
N LEU A 422 -1.67 -6.95 -10.66
CA LEU A 422 -2.10 -7.23 -9.29
C LEU A 422 -1.23 -6.49 -8.27
N ASN A 423 -1.90 -5.79 -7.34
CA ASN A 423 -1.30 -5.19 -6.16
C ASN A 423 -2.01 -5.71 -4.91
N ILE A 424 -1.26 -6.25 -3.97
CA ILE A 424 -1.74 -6.69 -2.67
C ILE A 424 -1.19 -5.72 -1.63
N THR A 425 -2.04 -4.83 -1.14
CA THR A 425 -1.65 -3.92 -0.06
C THR A 425 -2.28 -4.39 1.25
N VAL A 426 -1.47 -4.43 2.30
CA VAL A 426 -1.84 -4.98 3.60
C VAL A 426 -1.64 -3.91 4.67
N MET A 427 -2.60 -3.77 5.58
CA MET A 427 -2.51 -2.81 6.68
C MET A 427 -3.04 -3.40 7.98
N SER A 428 -2.27 -3.24 9.06
CA SER A 428 -2.76 -3.56 10.40
C SER A 428 -3.67 -2.43 10.90
N TYR A 429 -4.82 -2.77 11.49
CA TYR A 429 -5.75 -1.80 12.06
C TYR A 429 -6.55 -2.43 13.21
N ALA A 430 -6.50 -1.82 14.40
CA ALA A 430 -7.32 -2.15 15.57
C ALA A 430 -7.47 -3.68 15.85
N GLY A 431 -6.35 -4.42 15.75
CA GLY A 431 -6.32 -5.87 16.02
C GLY A 431 -6.64 -6.76 14.80
N ALA A 432 -6.91 -6.19 13.65
CA ALA A 432 -7.05 -6.89 12.38
C ALA A 432 -5.89 -6.60 11.42
N MET A 433 -5.69 -7.47 10.45
CA MET A 433 -4.83 -7.27 9.30
C MET A 433 -5.73 -7.25 8.06
N GLY A 434 -5.94 -6.05 7.48
CA GLY A 434 -6.71 -5.84 6.26
C GLY A 434 -5.85 -6.10 5.03
N PHE A 435 -6.34 -6.93 4.13
CA PHE A 435 -5.74 -7.19 2.81
C PHE A 435 -6.64 -6.57 1.76
N GLY A 436 -6.09 -5.71 0.92
CA GLY A 436 -6.73 -5.16 -0.27
C GLY A 436 -6.05 -5.71 -1.52
N PHE A 437 -6.85 -6.35 -2.38
CA PHE A 437 -6.42 -6.87 -3.68
C PHE A 437 -6.92 -5.92 -4.76
N THR A 438 -6.05 -5.04 -5.24
CA THR A 438 -6.35 -4.20 -6.40
C THR A 438 -5.90 -4.90 -7.65
N THR A 439 -6.80 -5.13 -8.59
CA THR A 439 -6.52 -5.88 -9.81
C THR A 439 -6.84 -5.06 -11.06
N ALA A 440 -6.12 -5.32 -12.15
CA ALA A 440 -6.63 -5.03 -13.47
C ALA A 440 -7.55 -6.18 -13.90
N ARG A 441 -8.80 -5.90 -14.28
CA ARG A 441 -9.77 -6.95 -14.66
C ARG A 441 -9.28 -7.81 -15.83
N ALA A 442 -8.47 -7.25 -16.71
CA ALA A 442 -7.85 -7.99 -17.80
C ALA A 442 -6.90 -9.10 -17.32
N ALA A 443 -6.22 -8.90 -16.16
CA ALA A 443 -5.29 -9.87 -15.59
C ALA A 443 -5.96 -10.80 -14.56
N VAL A 444 -6.88 -10.26 -13.76
CA VAL A 444 -7.62 -10.98 -12.72
C VAL A 444 -9.08 -10.57 -12.80
N PRO A 445 -9.91 -11.29 -13.55
CA PRO A 445 -11.31 -10.95 -13.76
C PRO A 445 -12.15 -10.93 -12.48
N ASP A 446 -11.90 -11.87 -11.56
CA ASP A 446 -12.55 -11.97 -10.26
C ASP A 446 -11.52 -11.91 -9.12
N ALA A 447 -11.46 -10.77 -8.44
CA ALA A 447 -10.56 -10.55 -7.31
C ALA A 447 -10.96 -11.37 -6.06
N HIS A 448 -12.22 -11.82 -5.92
CA HIS A 448 -12.70 -12.61 -4.77
C HIS A 448 -12.08 -14.00 -4.72
N GLU A 449 -11.66 -14.55 -5.85
CA GLU A 449 -10.90 -15.80 -5.87
C GLU A 449 -9.59 -15.67 -5.08
N LEU A 450 -8.93 -14.51 -5.14
CA LEU A 450 -7.70 -14.24 -4.38
C LEU A 450 -7.95 -14.17 -2.87
N THR A 451 -9.06 -13.56 -2.43
CA THR A 451 -9.41 -13.50 -1.00
C THR A 451 -9.74 -14.89 -0.47
N SER A 452 -10.48 -15.69 -1.24
CA SER A 452 -10.77 -17.09 -0.93
C SER A 452 -9.51 -17.95 -0.87
N ALA A 453 -8.60 -17.76 -1.82
CA ALA A 453 -7.30 -18.43 -1.85
C ALA A 453 -6.40 -18.04 -0.66
N LEU A 454 -6.45 -16.75 -0.22
CA LEU A 454 -5.70 -16.28 0.94
C LEU A 454 -6.22 -16.92 2.24
N ALA A 455 -7.54 -16.99 2.43
CA ALA A 455 -8.14 -17.63 3.58
C ALA A 455 -7.76 -19.13 3.63
N ALA A 456 -7.82 -19.83 2.50
CA ALA A 456 -7.40 -21.23 2.41
C ALA A 456 -5.89 -21.42 2.66
N ALA A 457 -5.04 -20.44 2.27
CA ALA A 457 -3.61 -20.48 2.55
C ALA A 457 -3.31 -20.31 4.06
N LEU A 458 -4.09 -19.49 4.76
CA LEU A 458 -4.00 -19.35 6.21
C LEU A 458 -4.39 -20.65 6.92
N ASP A 459 -5.52 -21.26 6.52
CA ASP A 459 -5.99 -22.51 7.09
C ASP A 459 -4.95 -23.64 6.90
N GLU A 460 -4.34 -23.73 5.71
CA GLU A 460 -3.28 -24.69 5.40
C GLU A 460 -2.05 -24.48 6.28
N LEU A 461 -1.56 -23.23 6.40
CA LEU A 461 -0.39 -22.91 7.22
C LEU A 461 -0.64 -23.21 8.70
N ALA A 462 -1.81 -22.85 9.21
CA ALA A 462 -2.21 -23.11 10.59
C ALA A 462 -2.30 -24.62 10.88
N ALA A 463 -2.93 -25.41 9.98
CA ALA A 463 -3.04 -26.86 10.13
C ALA A 463 -1.66 -27.55 10.12
N LYS A 464 -0.76 -27.14 9.23
CA LYS A 464 0.62 -27.65 9.19
C LYS A 464 1.42 -27.29 10.43
N THR A 465 1.23 -26.07 10.95
CA THR A 465 1.87 -25.62 12.20
C THR A 465 1.43 -26.47 13.40
N LYS A 466 0.14 -26.78 13.50
CA LYS A 466 -0.37 -27.67 14.57
C LYS A 466 0.21 -29.08 14.48
N ARG A 467 0.32 -29.66 13.29
CA ARG A 467 0.88 -30.99 13.07
C ARG A 467 2.39 -31.08 13.31
N ALA A 468 3.13 -30.01 13.07
CA ALA A 468 4.58 -29.96 13.25
C ALA A 468 5.01 -29.86 14.73
N ARG A 469 4.06 -29.56 15.64
CA ARG A 469 4.32 -29.61 17.09
C ARG A 469 4.32 -31.07 17.55
N PRO A 470 5.40 -31.54 18.22
CA PRO A 470 5.38 -32.84 18.86
C PRO A 470 4.19 -32.89 19.83
N SER A 471 3.39 -33.94 19.78
CA SER A 471 2.47 -34.25 20.86
C SER A 471 3.32 -34.38 22.13
N THR A 472 3.32 -33.36 22.98
CA THR A 472 3.96 -33.43 24.28
C THR A 472 3.23 -34.46 25.11
N GLY A 473 3.68 -35.72 24.99
CA GLY A 473 3.40 -36.72 25.99
C GLY A 473 3.89 -36.20 27.33
N ARG A 474 3.02 -36.32 28.34
CA ARG A 474 3.25 -36.19 29.79
C ARG A 474 4.27 -35.11 30.17
N ARG A 475 3.77 -34.00 30.71
CA ARG A 475 4.60 -33.06 31.52
C ARG A 475 5.38 -33.84 32.53
N PRO A 476 6.72 -33.65 32.64
CA PRO A 476 7.40 -33.90 33.89
C PRO A 476 6.93 -32.85 34.93
N ASP A 477 6.68 -33.25 36.15
CA ASP A 477 6.37 -32.35 37.24
C ASP A 477 7.45 -31.25 37.37
N PRO A 478 7.06 -29.98 37.54
CA PRO A 478 8.02 -28.90 37.60
C PRO A 478 8.87 -29.01 38.90
N PRO A 479 10.18 -28.85 38.81
CA PRO A 479 10.98 -28.65 40.02
C PRO A 479 10.52 -27.38 40.74
N ALA A 480 10.29 -27.47 42.03
CA ALA A 480 9.89 -26.36 42.88
C ALA A 480 10.93 -25.23 42.79
N GLY A 481 10.54 -24.05 42.33
CA GLY A 481 11.32 -22.81 42.46
C GLY A 481 11.77 -22.13 41.16
N VAL A 482 10.87 -21.81 40.22
CA VAL A 482 11.19 -20.88 39.14
C VAL A 482 10.01 -19.91 38.87
N ASP A 483 10.37 -18.64 38.81
CA ASP A 483 9.56 -17.44 38.75
C ASP A 483 8.62 -17.39 37.50
N ARG A 484 7.36 -16.96 37.74
CA ARG A 484 6.27 -16.89 36.78
C ARG A 484 6.42 -15.67 35.83
N ARG A 485 7.23 -15.75 34.79
CA ARG A 485 7.26 -14.75 33.70
C ARG A 485 7.29 -15.35 32.28
N GLN A 486 6.56 -16.43 32.02
CA GLN A 486 6.44 -17.00 30.65
C GLN A 486 4.99 -17.42 30.32
N GLY A 487 4.00 -16.57 30.63
CA GLY A 487 2.58 -16.82 30.33
C GLY A 487 2.11 -16.58 28.87
N GLY A 488 2.93 -15.99 28.00
CA GLY A 488 2.46 -15.55 26.66
C GLY A 488 2.31 -16.66 25.61
N HIS A 489 2.92 -17.83 25.80
CA HIS A 489 2.96 -18.87 24.77
C HIS A 489 1.71 -19.77 24.74
N ASP A 490 1.11 -20.03 25.90
CA ASP A 490 -0.08 -20.89 26.02
C ASP A 490 -1.39 -20.16 25.63
N GLU A 491 -1.46 -18.83 25.84
CA GLU A 491 -2.60 -18.00 25.44
C GLU A 491 -2.74 -17.86 23.91
N ALA A 492 -1.62 -17.77 23.18
CA ALA A 492 -1.63 -17.67 21.73
C ALA A 492 -2.18 -18.93 21.06
N CYS A 493 -1.95 -20.11 21.66
CA CYS A 493 -2.44 -21.39 21.16
C CYS A 493 -3.90 -21.63 21.45
N ALA A 494 -4.37 -21.26 22.63
CA ALA A 494 -5.78 -21.30 22.98
C ALA A 494 -6.63 -20.33 22.15
N TYR A 495 -6.03 -19.27 21.63
CA TYR A 495 -6.66 -18.33 20.70
C TYR A 495 -6.84 -18.94 19.31
N LEU A 496 -5.82 -19.61 18.76
CA LEU A 496 -5.91 -20.27 17.45
C LEU A 496 -7.00 -21.36 17.45
N ASP A 497 -7.13 -22.15 18.53
CA ASP A 497 -8.14 -23.20 18.64
C ASP A 497 -9.58 -22.67 18.72
N ARG A 498 -9.78 -21.53 19.36
CA ARG A 498 -11.10 -20.86 19.43
C ARG A 498 -11.53 -20.25 18.10
N GLN A 499 -10.62 -19.65 17.34
CA GLN A 499 -10.93 -18.97 16.09
C GLN A 499 -11.20 -19.93 14.92
N VAL A 500 -10.47 -21.04 14.80
CA VAL A 500 -10.71 -22.06 13.78
C VAL A 500 -12.09 -22.71 13.98
N SER A 501 -12.48 -22.96 15.24
CA SER A 501 -13.83 -23.49 15.56
C SER A 501 -14.96 -22.52 15.23
N SER A 502 -14.74 -21.20 15.37
CA SER A 502 -15.76 -20.17 15.08
C SER A 502 -15.95 -19.93 13.58
N THR A 503 -14.89 -20.04 12.79
CA THR A 503 -14.94 -19.86 11.33
C THR A 503 -15.64 -21.03 10.65
N THR A 504 -15.46 -22.26 11.15
CA THR A 504 -16.16 -23.45 10.66
C THR A 504 -17.67 -23.40 10.97
N LYS A 505 -18.07 -22.90 12.13
CA LYS A 505 -19.48 -22.71 12.49
C LYS A 505 -20.20 -21.63 11.68
N ARG A 506 -19.51 -20.56 11.28
CA ARG A 506 -20.12 -19.49 10.44
C ARG A 506 -20.37 -19.92 8.99
N ARG A 507 -19.62 -20.92 8.47
CA ARG A 507 -19.86 -21.51 7.14
C ARG A 507 -21.05 -22.49 7.09
N GLN A 508 -21.59 -22.93 8.23
CA GLN A 508 -22.78 -23.81 8.29
C GLN A 508 -24.09 -23.04 8.47
N ILE A 509 -24.06 -21.70 8.58
CA ILE A 509 -25.24 -20.84 8.84
C ILE A 509 -25.37 -19.74 7.75
N ALA A 510 -24.59 -19.80 6.65
CA ALA A 510 -24.73 -18.90 5.49
C ALA A 510 -25.11 -19.71 4.25
#